data_534cfbb307b317ba00d4df40a38ff04c
#
_entry.id   534cfbb307b317ba00d4df40a38ff04c
#
_cell.length_a   1.000
_cell.length_b   1.000
_cell.length_c   1.000
_cell.angle_alpha   90.00
_cell.angle_beta   90.00
_cell.angle_gamma   90.00
#
_symmetry.space_group_name_H-M   'P 1'
#
loop_
_entity.id
_entity.type
_entity.pdbx_description
1 polymer ?
#
loop_
_entity_poly.entity_id
_entity_poly.type
_entity_poly.pdbx_seq_one_letter_code
_entity_poly.pdbx_strand_id
1 'polypeptide(L)'
;MNDITPRKIKTGGDPRRLPDYTALHDELSKLTHPARPDVNWHYVERRCLSLFEQNGVELQTAAWYTLARTQLAGLFGLNEGLAILEALISHQWGTLWPQPVHARMEILSSLSQRLQQRMRSLPLQYSDLSQLYLAEQRLTALGEVLQRLELKHLSQLDTLR
;
A
#
# COMPACT_ATOMS: atom_id res chain seq x y z
N MET A 1 11.72 12.83 13.02
CA MET A 1 10.74 11.76 12.89
C MET A 1 9.66 12.14 11.91
N ASN A 2 9.43 11.30 10.95
CA ASN A 2 8.49 11.62 9.88
C ASN A 2 7.07 11.37 10.31
N ASP A 3 6.31 12.42 10.27
CA ASP A 3 4.89 12.35 10.58
C ASP A 3 4.13 12.06 9.29
N ILE A 4 3.80 10.78 9.07
CA ILE A 4 3.03 10.38 7.90
C ILE A 4 1.56 10.30 8.29
N THR A 5 0.94 11.47 8.38
CA THR A 5 -0.50 11.56 8.57
C THR A 5 -1.18 11.79 7.24
N PRO A 6 -2.43 11.34 7.05
CA PRO A 6 -3.16 11.55 5.80
C PRO A 6 -3.23 13.00 5.35
N ARG A 7 -3.18 13.94 6.29
CA ARG A 7 -3.25 15.39 5.98
C ARG A 7 -1.94 15.96 5.45
N LYS A 8 -0.81 15.29 5.72
CA LYS A 8 0.52 15.78 5.39
C LYS A 8 1.20 14.99 4.30
N ILE A 9 0.45 14.14 3.61
CA ILE A 9 1.03 13.33 2.53
C ILE A 9 1.36 14.21 1.34
N LYS A 10 2.63 14.16 0.96
CA LYS A 10 3.13 14.80 -0.24
C LYS A 10 3.41 13.70 -1.26
N THR A 11 2.73 13.74 -2.40
CA THR A 11 2.93 12.74 -3.45
C THR A 11 4.28 12.92 -4.13
N GLY A 12 4.88 11.79 -4.53
CA GLY A 12 6.15 11.76 -5.23
C GLY A 12 6.02 11.32 -6.67
N GLY A 13 7.12 11.41 -7.38
CA GLY A 13 7.22 10.91 -8.75
C GLY A 13 7.69 9.47 -8.79
N ASP A 14 8.37 9.11 -9.89
CA ASP A 14 8.90 7.77 -10.12
C ASP A 14 10.11 7.50 -9.21
N PRO A 15 10.03 6.53 -8.28
CA PRO A 15 11.12 6.25 -7.34
C PRO A 15 12.12 5.22 -7.86
N ARG A 16 11.95 4.65 -9.05
CA ARG A 16 12.68 3.47 -9.53
C ARG A 16 14.18 3.67 -9.67
N ARG A 17 14.63 4.91 -9.79
CA ARG A 17 16.07 5.24 -9.92
C ARG A 17 16.77 5.37 -8.56
N LEU A 18 16.00 5.42 -7.47
CA LEU A 18 16.56 5.59 -6.14
C LEU A 18 17.08 4.26 -5.59
N PRO A 19 18.27 4.26 -4.97
CA PRO A 19 18.83 3.02 -4.40
C PRO A 19 17.92 2.34 -3.39
N ASP A 20 17.18 3.11 -2.58
CA ASP A 20 16.25 2.54 -1.61
C ASP A 20 15.12 1.75 -2.27
N TYR A 21 14.68 2.18 -3.45
CA TYR A 21 13.66 1.43 -4.20
C TYR A 21 14.20 0.07 -4.65
N THR A 22 15.40 0.05 -5.20
CA THR A 22 16.05 -1.19 -5.62
C THR A 22 16.25 -2.14 -4.44
N ALA A 23 16.69 -1.59 -3.30
CA ALA A 23 16.88 -2.36 -2.07
C ALA A 23 15.56 -2.98 -1.60
N LEU A 24 14.46 -2.23 -1.65
CA LEU A 24 13.13 -2.73 -1.30
C LEU A 24 12.68 -3.84 -2.25
N HIS A 25 12.83 -3.62 -3.55
CA HIS A 25 12.46 -4.59 -4.55
C HIS A 25 13.19 -5.92 -4.33
N ASP A 26 14.49 -5.85 -4.05
CA ASP A 26 15.32 -7.03 -3.82
C ASP A 26 14.89 -7.75 -2.54
N GLU A 27 14.65 -7.01 -1.45
CA GLU A 27 14.21 -7.62 -0.19
C GLU A 27 12.86 -8.29 -0.34
N LEU A 28 11.91 -7.63 -1.00
CA LEU A 28 10.56 -8.15 -1.17
C LEU A 28 10.45 -9.26 -2.22
N SER A 29 11.46 -9.41 -3.08
CA SER A 29 11.50 -10.55 -4.00
C SER A 29 11.58 -11.89 -3.27
N LYS A 30 11.99 -11.89 -2.01
CA LYS A 30 11.98 -13.07 -1.16
C LYS A 30 10.60 -13.67 -1.01
N LEU A 31 9.54 -12.87 -1.11
CA LEU A 31 8.16 -13.35 -0.99
C LEU A 31 7.76 -14.32 -2.10
N THR A 32 8.38 -14.20 -3.27
CA THR A 32 8.10 -15.07 -4.41
C THR A 32 9.24 -16.07 -4.68
N HIS A 33 10.30 -16.02 -3.88
CA HIS A 33 11.43 -16.92 -4.03
C HIS A 33 11.03 -18.36 -3.63
N PRO A 34 11.42 -19.39 -4.41
CA PRO A 34 11.06 -20.79 -4.09
C PRO A 34 11.49 -21.26 -2.70
N ALA A 35 12.64 -20.79 -2.21
CA ALA A 35 13.15 -21.13 -0.89
C ALA A 35 12.44 -20.39 0.24
N ARG A 36 11.64 -19.38 -0.07
CA ARG A 36 10.89 -18.54 0.88
C ARG A 36 11.74 -18.05 2.06
N PRO A 37 12.87 -17.35 1.78
CA PRO A 37 13.67 -16.79 2.86
C PRO A 37 12.89 -15.71 3.61
N ASP A 38 13.22 -15.49 4.87
CA ASP A 38 12.53 -14.51 5.68
C ASP A 38 12.80 -13.09 5.21
N VAL A 39 11.74 -12.29 5.13
CA VAL A 39 11.84 -10.86 4.80
C VAL A 39 12.15 -10.08 6.07
N ASN A 40 13.10 -9.16 5.98
CA ASN A 40 13.39 -8.24 7.08
C ASN A 40 12.42 -7.05 7.02
N TRP A 41 11.32 -7.17 7.76
CA TRP A 41 10.24 -6.17 7.70
C TRP A 41 10.63 -4.83 8.31
N HIS A 42 11.50 -4.81 9.32
CA HIS A 42 12.03 -3.56 9.85
C HIS A 42 12.88 -2.81 8.81
N TYR A 43 13.64 -3.56 8.02
CA TYR A 43 14.41 -3.00 6.92
C TYR A 43 13.46 -2.40 5.86
N VAL A 44 12.40 -3.13 5.50
CA VAL A 44 11.40 -2.66 4.54
C VAL A 44 10.76 -1.36 5.03
N GLU A 45 10.34 -1.32 6.29
CA GLU A 45 9.75 -0.11 6.88
C GLU A 45 10.68 1.08 6.79
N ARG A 46 11.93 0.93 7.21
CA ARG A 46 12.90 2.03 7.20
C ARG A 46 13.18 2.54 5.79
N ARG A 47 13.29 1.63 4.82
CA ARG A 47 13.55 2.03 3.44
C ARG A 47 12.34 2.73 2.82
N CYS A 48 11.15 2.31 3.15
CA CYS A 48 9.93 3.01 2.72
C CYS A 48 9.88 4.44 3.27
N LEU A 49 10.17 4.61 4.56
CA LEU A 49 10.21 5.94 5.18
C LEU A 49 11.25 6.83 4.55
N SER A 50 12.42 6.29 4.23
CA SER A 50 13.47 7.01 3.53
C SER A 50 13.02 7.48 2.15
N LEU A 51 12.32 6.62 1.39
CA LEU A 51 11.77 6.98 0.09
C LEU A 51 10.71 8.06 0.19
N PHE A 52 9.87 8.02 1.22
CA PHE A 52 8.87 9.05 1.43
C PHE A 52 9.51 10.43 1.62
N GLU A 53 10.67 10.49 2.28
CA GLU A 53 11.41 11.73 2.43
C GLU A 53 12.08 12.19 1.14
N GLN A 54 12.74 11.27 0.43
CA GLN A 54 13.53 11.59 -0.74
C GLN A 54 12.68 11.89 -1.97
N ASN A 55 11.60 11.16 -2.15
CA ASN A 55 10.77 11.20 -3.36
C ASN A 55 9.36 11.70 -3.12
N GLY A 56 8.87 11.63 -1.91
CA GLY A 56 7.46 11.76 -1.60
C GLY A 56 6.78 10.39 -1.60
N VAL A 57 5.48 10.37 -1.32
CA VAL A 57 4.71 9.13 -1.19
C VAL A 57 4.10 8.76 -2.53
N GLU A 58 4.38 7.55 -3.02
CA GLU A 58 3.76 7.01 -4.21
C GLU A 58 3.15 5.63 -3.89
N LEU A 59 2.33 5.12 -4.80
CA LEU A 59 1.46 3.99 -4.48
C LEU A 59 2.21 2.69 -4.14
N GLN A 60 3.25 2.36 -4.92
CA GLN A 60 3.99 1.12 -4.68
C GLN A 60 4.70 1.13 -3.33
N THR A 61 5.38 2.21 -3.00
CA THR A 61 6.08 2.32 -1.71
C THR A 61 5.09 2.36 -0.56
N ALA A 62 3.95 3.04 -0.73
CA ALA A 62 2.89 3.05 0.27
C ALA A 62 2.31 1.64 0.48
N ALA A 63 2.15 0.86 -0.58
CA ALA A 63 1.69 -0.53 -0.48
C ALA A 63 2.70 -1.40 0.28
N TRP A 64 3.97 -1.29 -0.04
CA TRP A 64 5.03 -2.01 0.68
C TRP A 64 5.10 -1.59 2.15
N TYR A 65 4.95 -0.30 2.43
CA TYR A 65 4.91 0.22 3.80
C TYR A 65 3.74 -0.37 4.59
N THR A 66 2.57 -0.42 3.96
CA THR A 66 1.36 -1.00 4.58
C THR A 66 1.59 -2.47 4.93
N LEU A 67 2.19 -3.22 4.02
CA LEU A 67 2.50 -4.63 4.25
C LEU A 67 3.50 -4.78 5.42
N ALA A 68 4.56 -3.98 5.44
CA ALA A 68 5.54 -4.02 6.51
C ALA A 68 4.92 -3.68 7.86
N ARG A 69 4.09 -2.64 7.92
CA ARG A 69 3.41 -2.26 9.16
C ARG A 69 2.44 -3.34 9.65
N THR A 70 1.76 -4.01 8.73
CA THR A 70 0.89 -5.12 9.09
C THR A 70 1.69 -6.29 9.68
N GLN A 71 2.86 -6.57 9.11
CA GLN A 71 3.73 -7.62 9.64
C GLN A 71 4.30 -7.28 11.02
N LEU A 72 4.64 -6.01 11.25
CA LEU A 72 5.28 -5.57 12.48
C LEU A 72 4.30 -5.24 13.61
N ALA A 73 3.13 -4.72 13.28
CA ALA A 73 2.17 -4.20 14.25
C ALA A 73 0.74 -4.74 14.08
N GLY A 74 0.55 -5.78 13.26
CA GLY A 74 -0.75 -6.42 13.09
C GLY A 74 -1.83 -5.47 12.60
N LEU A 75 -3.02 -5.56 13.18
CA LEU A 75 -4.17 -4.75 12.76
C LEU A 75 -3.94 -3.24 12.92
N PHE A 76 -3.21 -2.84 13.95
CA PHE A 76 -2.86 -1.43 14.14
C PHE A 76 -2.05 -0.91 12.96
N GLY A 77 -1.01 -1.65 12.56
CA GLY A 77 -0.19 -1.31 11.40
C GLY A 77 -0.96 -1.33 10.10
N LEU A 78 -1.86 -2.30 9.92
CA LEU A 78 -2.74 -2.36 8.77
C LEU A 78 -3.60 -1.10 8.67
N ASN A 79 -4.21 -0.68 9.77
CA ASN A 79 -5.06 0.51 9.77
C ASN A 79 -4.28 1.79 9.48
N GLU A 80 -3.03 1.91 9.96
CA GLU A 80 -2.15 3.02 9.58
C GLU A 80 -1.93 3.08 8.06
N GLY A 81 -1.57 1.94 7.48
CA GLY A 81 -1.30 1.86 6.04
C GLY A 81 -2.54 2.12 5.21
N LEU A 82 -3.69 1.57 5.61
CA LEU A 82 -4.94 1.79 4.91
C LEU A 82 -5.37 3.26 4.92
N ALA A 83 -5.10 3.98 6.01
CA ALA A 83 -5.37 5.41 6.07
C ALA A 83 -4.54 6.20 5.05
N ILE A 84 -3.27 5.83 4.87
CA ILE A 84 -2.40 6.44 3.86
C ILE A 84 -2.91 6.13 2.46
N LEU A 85 -3.21 4.86 2.17
CA LEU A 85 -3.72 4.46 0.87
C LEU A 85 -5.04 5.14 0.53
N GLU A 86 -5.94 5.24 1.50
CA GLU A 86 -7.21 5.92 1.31
C GLU A 86 -7.00 7.40 0.94
N ALA A 87 -6.09 8.08 1.63
CA ALA A 87 -5.77 9.48 1.34
C ALA A 87 -5.18 9.64 -0.06
N LEU A 88 -4.26 8.75 -0.47
CA LEU A 88 -3.67 8.79 -1.80
C LEU A 88 -4.72 8.59 -2.89
N ILE A 89 -5.58 7.62 -2.72
CA ILE A 89 -6.58 7.25 -3.74
C ILE A 89 -7.72 8.27 -3.79
N SER A 90 -8.16 8.77 -2.64
CA SER A 90 -9.30 9.69 -2.57
C SER A 90 -8.93 11.12 -2.93
N HIS A 91 -7.71 11.57 -2.60
CA HIS A 91 -7.33 12.98 -2.71
C HIS A 91 -6.18 13.25 -3.67
N GLN A 92 -5.38 12.24 -4.05
CA GLN A 92 -4.16 12.43 -4.82
C GLN A 92 -4.16 11.61 -6.11
N TRP A 93 -5.31 11.06 -6.52
CA TRP A 93 -5.39 10.15 -7.65
C TRP A 93 -4.81 10.74 -8.93
N GLY A 94 -5.06 12.02 -9.19
CA GLY A 94 -4.60 12.68 -10.40
C GLY A 94 -3.09 12.81 -10.54
N THR A 95 -2.38 12.94 -9.42
CA THR A 95 -0.92 13.12 -9.39
C THR A 95 -0.17 11.88 -8.93
N LEU A 96 -0.89 10.83 -8.57
CA LEU A 96 -0.31 9.62 -7.97
C LEU A 96 0.52 8.84 -9.00
N TRP A 97 1.76 8.49 -8.64
CA TRP A 97 2.58 7.57 -9.44
C TRP A 97 2.33 6.15 -8.95
N PRO A 98 2.27 5.14 -9.84
CA PRO A 98 2.33 5.21 -11.31
C PRO A 98 1.03 5.73 -11.92
N GLN A 99 1.15 6.34 -13.09
CA GLN A 99 0.00 6.94 -13.79
C GLN A 99 -0.95 5.92 -14.44
N PRO A 100 -0.46 4.85 -15.10
CA PRO A 100 -1.37 3.90 -15.72
C PRO A 100 -2.28 3.22 -14.70
N VAL A 101 -3.58 3.25 -14.96
CA VAL A 101 -4.58 2.69 -14.03
C VAL A 101 -4.37 1.19 -13.82
N HIS A 102 -4.04 0.44 -14.87
CA HIS A 102 -3.82 -0.99 -14.74
C HIS A 102 -2.63 -1.30 -13.81
N ALA A 103 -1.58 -0.46 -13.84
CA ALA A 103 -0.44 -0.62 -12.93
C ALA A 103 -0.85 -0.38 -11.48
N ARG A 104 -1.69 0.63 -11.25
CA ARG A 104 -2.24 0.91 -9.91
C ARG A 104 -3.08 -0.26 -9.39
N MET A 105 -3.95 -0.80 -10.24
CA MET A 105 -4.81 -1.93 -9.87
C MET A 105 -4.00 -3.17 -9.56
N GLU A 106 -2.93 -3.41 -10.31
CA GLU A 106 -2.03 -4.53 -10.09
C GLU A 106 -1.32 -4.44 -8.74
N ILE A 107 -0.82 -3.25 -8.39
CA ILE A 107 -0.21 -3.00 -7.08
C ILE A 107 -1.20 -3.28 -5.95
N LEU A 108 -2.42 -2.75 -6.06
CA LEU A 108 -3.44 -2.90 -5.03
C LEU A 108 -3.95 -4.33 -4.91
N SER A 109 -4.11 -5.01 -6.03
CA SER A 109 -4.51 -6.42 -6.05
C SER A 109 -3.46 -7.31 -5.37
N SER A 110 -2.19 -7.09 -5.70
CA SER A 110 -1.09 -7.83 -5.09
C SER A 110 -1.02 -7.58 -3.58
N LEU A 111 -1.16 -6.32 -3.17
CA LEU A 111 -1.20 -5.97 -1.75
C LEU A 111 -2.37 -6.66 -1.05
N SER A 112 -3.54 -6.62 -1.64
CA SER A 112 -4.75 -7.24 -1.07
C SER A 112 -4.54 -8.73 -0.79
N GLN A 113 -3.96 -9.45 -1.76
CA GLN A 113 -3.67 -10.87 -1.58
C GLN A 113 -2.72 -11.12 -0.42
N ARG A 114 -1.66 -10.31 -0.31
CA ARG A 114 -0.67 -10.45 0.77
C ARG A 114 -1.29 -10.12 2.13
N LEU A 115 -2.11 -9.08 2.20
CA LEU A 115 -2.79 -8.71 3.43
C LEU A 115 -3.78 -9.79 3.88
N GLN A 116 -4.53 -10.38 2.96
CA GLN A 116 -5.45 -11.45 3.27
C GLN A 116 -4.71 -12.67 3.84
N GLN A 117 -3.59 -13.04 3.24
CA GLN A 117 -2.76 -14.14 3.73
C GLN A 117 -2.29 -13.88 5.16
N ARG A 118 -1.81 -12.66 5.42
CA ARG A 118 -1.33 -12.29 6.75
C ARG A 118 -2.45 -12.27 7.78
N MET A 119 -3.62 -11.76 7.42
CA MET A 119 -4.75 -11.70 8.33
C MET A 119 -5.23 -13.07 8.76
N ARG A 120 -5.17 -14.08 7.89
CA ARG A 120 -5.52 -15.44 8.24
C ARG A 120 -4.59 -16.04 9.30
N SER A 121 -3.36 -15.57 9.37
CA SER A 121 -2.35 -16.07 10.31
C SER A 121 -2.21 -15.25 11.57
N LEU A 122 -2.88 -14.08 11.68
CA LEU A 122 -2.81 -13.23 12.85
C LEU A 122 -3.57 -13.86 14.02
N PRO A 123 -2.93 -13.96 15.21
CA PRO A 123 -3.64 -14.39 16.41
C PRO A 123 -4.51 -13.24 16.91
N LEU A 124 -5.81 -13.31 16.63
CA LEU A 124 -6.75 -12.28 17.03
C LEU A 124 -7.32 -12.56 18.41
N GLN A 125 -7.37 -11.52 19.24
CA GLN A 125 -7.97 -11.57 20.57
C GLN A 125 -9.25 -10.74 20.59
N TYR A 126 -10.07 -10.92 21.61
CA TYR A 126 -11.31 -10.16 21.76
C TYR A 126 -11.06 -8.66 21.77
N SER A 127 -9.95 -8.22 22.38
CA SER A 127 -9.54 -6.80 22.39
C SER A 127 -9.24 -6.22 21.01
N ASP A 128 -9.05 -7.06 19.99
CA ASP A 128 -8.75 -6.62 18.64
C ASP A 128 -9.98 -6.28 17.81
N LEU A 129 -11.20 -6.52 18.31
CA LEU A 129 -12.43 -6.36 17.54
C LEU A 129 -12.62 -4.97 16.97
N SER A 130 -12.30 -3.91 17.74
CA SER A 130 -12.45 -2.53 17.26
C SER A 130 -11.52 -2.25 16.09
N GLN A 131 -10.27 -2.71 16.15
CA GLN A 131 -9.31 -2.54 15.07
C GLN A 131 -9.67 -3.38 13.86
N LEU A 132 -10.18 -4.59 14.06
CA LEU A 132 -10.64 -5.44 12.97
C LEU A 132 -11.83 -4.80 12.25
N TYR A 133 -12.78 -4.29 13.01
CA TYR A 133 -13.95 -3.63 12.44
C TYR A 133 -13.54 -2.40 11.62
N LEU A 134 -12.63 -1.60 12.15
CA LEU A 134 -12.11 -0.44 11.42
C LEU A 134 -11.40 -0.85 10.13
N ALA A 135 -10.59 -1.91 10.17
CA ALA A 135 -9.90 -2.41 8.98
C ALA A 135 -10.90 -2.88 7.92
N GLU A 136 -11.94 -3.60 8.32
CA GLU A 136 -12.99 -4.05 7.41
C GLU A 136 -13.72 -2.89 6.75
N GLN A 137 -14.04 -1.85 7.52
CA GLN A 137 -14.70 -0.65 6.98
C GLN A 137 -13.81 0.06 5.97
N ARG A 138 -12.52 0.21 6.29
CA ARG A 138 -11.56 0.88 5.39
C ARG A 138 -11.34 0.10 4.12
N LEU A 139 -11.22 -1.22 4.22
CA LEU A 139 -11.06 -2.09 3.05
C LEU A 139 -12.29 -2.04 2.15
N THR A 140 -13.49 -2.06 2.73
CA THR A 140 -14.72 -1.95 1.98
C THR A 140 -14.82 -0.60 1.26
N ALA A 141 -14.56 0.49 1.97
CA ALA A 141 -14.60 1.83 1.40
C ALA A 141 -13.58 1.98 0.27
N LEU A 142 -12.39 1.44 0.47
CA LEU A 142 -11.33 1.49 -0.54
C LEU A 142 -11.73 0.70 -1.78
N GLY A 143 -12.31 -0.48 -1.61
CA GLY A 143 -12.82 -1.29 -2.71
C GLY A 143 -13.89 -0.58 -3.52
N GLU A 144 -14.80 0.12 -2.85
CA GLU A 144 -15.86 0.90 -3.53
C GLU A 144 -15.28 2.05 -4.35
N VAL A 145 -14.30 2.78 -3.79
CA VAL A 145 -13.64 3.87 -4.51
C VAL A 145 -12.90 3.33 -5.74
N LEU A 146 -12.17 2.23 -5.58
CA LEU A 146 -11.43 1.62 -6.68
C LEU A 146 -12.37 1.14 -7.79
N GLN A 147 -13.49 0.55 -7.43
CA GLN A 147 -14.49 0.11 -8.40
C GLN A 147 -15.03 1.28 -9.22
N ARG A 148 -15.33 2.40 -8.58
CA ARG A 148 -15.79 3.61 -9.28
C ARG A 148 -14.74 4.17 -10.22
N LEU A 149 -13.47 4.19 -9.79
CA LEU A 149 -12.37 4.69 -10.61
C LEU A 149 -12.10 3.79 -11.80
N GLU A 150 -12.20 2.48 -11.62
CA GLU A 150 -12.05 1.51 -12.71
C GLU A 150 -13.16 1.66 -13.74
N LEU A 151 -14.41 1.78 -13.31
CA LEU A 151 -15.55 2.00 -14.21
C LEU A 151 -15.41 3.30 -14.98
N LYS A 152 -14.97 4.36 -14.34
CA LYS A 152 -14.72 5.65 -15.00
C LYS A 152 -13.65 5.51 -16.07
N HIS A 153 -12.58 4.79 -15.79
CA HIS A 153 -11.50 4.53 -16.74
C HIS A 153 -12.00 3.76 -17.96
N LEU A 154 -12.78 2.70 -17.75
CA LEU A 154 -13.37 1.91 -18.83
C LEU A 154 -14.31 2.76 -19.70
N SER A 155 -15.11 3.61 -19.06
CA SER A 155 -15.99 4.53 -19.77
C SER A 155 -15.21 5.51 -20.64
N GLN A 156 -14.09 6.02 -20.16
CA GLN A 156 -13.24 6.91 -20.93
C GLN A 156 -12.61 6.20 -22.13
N LEU A 157 -12.22 4.94 -21.97
CA LEU A 157 -11.71 4.14 -23.09
C LEU A 157 -12.77 3.91 -24.15
N ASP A 158 -14.02 3.70 -23.76
CA ASP A 158 -15.12 3.50 -24.70
C ASP A 158 -15.39 4.74 -25.54
N THR A 159 -15.22 5.93 -24.98
CA THR A 159 -15.41 7.18 -25.73
C THR A 159 -14.32 7.44 -26.77
N LEU A 160 -13.17 6.77 -26.64
CA LEU A 160 -12.06 6.91 -27.58
C LEU A 160 -12.14 6.00 -28.80
N ARG A 161 -13.11 5.11 -28.84
CA ARG A 161 -13.31 4.19 -29.97
C ARG A 161 -14.01 4.84 -31.15
#